data_ed938cf822532e0654f560370c3e4d71
#
_entry.id   ed938cf822532e0654f560370c3e4d71
#
_cell.length_a   1.000
_cell.length_b   1.000
_cell.length_c   1.000
_cell.angle_alpha   90.00
_cell.angle_beta   90.00
_cell.angle_gamma   90.00
#
_symmetry.space_group_name_H-M   'P 1'
#
loop_
_entity.id
_entity.type
_entity.pdbx_description
1 polymer ?
#
loop_
_entity_poly.entity_id
_entity_poly.type
_entity_poly.pdbx_seq_one_letter_code
_entity_poly.pdbx_strand_id
1 'polypeptide(L)' 'LDEIDQQIVNLYIVRRLPQLDAAGEIGIDRKTISRRLPHIYNTARRLAGKTDKEKAP' A
#
# COMPACT_ATOMS: atom_id res chain seq x y z
N LEU A 1 -8.84 2.41 -2.90
CA LEU A 1 -7.57 2.35 -3.62
C LEU A 1 -7.80 1.96 -5.06
N ASP A 2 -7.02 2.52 -5.98
CA ASP A 2 -7.13 2.12 -7.37
C ASP A 2 -6.44 0.77 -7.59
N GLU A 3 -6.52 0.27 -8.82
CA GLU A 3 -6.03 -1.06 -9.14
C GLU A 3 -4.52 -1.20 -8.88
N ILE A 4 -3.75 -0.18 -9.24
CA ILE A 4 -2.31 -0.22 -9.04
C ILE A 4 -1.98 -0.23 -7.55
N ASP A 5 -2.67 0.58 -6.77
CA ASP A 5 -2.45 0.61 -5.33
C ASP A 5 -2.80 -0.73 -4.69
N GLN A 6 -3.87 -1.38 -5.15
CA GLN A 6 -4.24 -2.69 -4.65
C GLN A 6 -3.16 -3.72 -4.97
N GLN A 7 -2.59 -3.66 -6.16
CA GLN A 7 -1.50 -4.57 -6.52
C GLN A 7 -0.26 -4.32 -5.68
N ILE A 8 0.06 -3.05 -5.42
CA ILE A 8 1.18 -2.71 -4.55
C ILE A 8 0.97 -3.29 -3.16
N VAL A 9 -0.23 -3.12 -2.60
CA VAL A 9 -0.54 -3.67 -1.28
C VAL A 9 -0.36 -5.18 -1.29
N ASN A 10 -0.92 -5.85 -2.29
CA ASN A 10 -0.87 -7.30 -2.35
C ASN A 10 0.58 -7.81 -2.50
N LEU A 11 1.36 -7.21 -3.37
CA LEU A 11 2.69 -7.71 -3.67
C LEU A 11 3.72 -7.23 -2.65
N TYR A 12 3.69 -5.97 -2.30
CA TYR A 12 4.71 -5.38 -1.45
C TYR A 12 4.43 -5.59 0.04
N ILE A 13 3.18 -5.43 0.43
CA ILE A 13 2.82 -5.48 1.85
C ILE A 13 2.43 -6.89 2.27
N VAL A 14 1.51 -7.51 1.57
CA VAL A 14 1.03 -8.84 1.93
C VAL A 14 2.08 -9.92 1.65
N ARG A 15 2.61 -9.94 0.44
CA ARG A 15 3.62 -10.92 0.04
C ARG A 15 5.02 -10.53 0.46
N ARG A 16 5.22 -9.27 0.84
CA ARG A 16 6.51 -8.75 1.30
C ARG A 16 7.60 -8.84 0.25
N LEU A 17 7.23 -8.69 -1.02
CA LEU A 17 8.23 -8.63 -2.08
C LEU A 17 8.98 -7.30 -2.01
N PRO A 18 10.29 -7.29 -2.39
CA PRO A 18 11.00 -6.01 -2.50
C PRO A 18 10.30 -5.08 -3.49
N GLN A 19 10.48 -3.77 -3.30
CA GLN A 19 9.86 -2.80 -4.20
C GLN A 19 10.19 -3.08 -5.67
N LEU A 20 11.44 -3.42 -5.95
CA LEU A 20 11.86 -3.70 -7.31
C LEU A 20 11.10 -4.87 -7.91
N ASP A 21 10.94 -5.94 -7.15
CA ASP A 21 10.21 -7.12 -7.61
C ASP A 21 8.74 -6.82 -7.80
N ALA A 22 8.14 -6.10 -6.85
CA ALA A 22 6.74 -5.73 -6.95
C ALA A 22 6.51 -4.85 -8.18
N ALA A 23 7.40 -3.89 -8.42
CA ALA A 23 7.30 -3.03 -9.59
C ALA A 23 7.37 -3.82 -10.89
N GLY A 24 8.27 -4.81 -10.94
CA GLY A 24 8.39 -5.67 -12.11
C GLY A 24 7.13 -6.47 -12.38
N GLU A 25 6.51 -6.98 -11.32
CA GLU A 25 5.27 -7.76 -11.44
C GLU A 25 4.11 -6.90 -11.95
N ILE A 26 4.05 -5.67 -11.50
CA ILE A 26 2.97 -4.76 -11.89
C ILE A 26 3.24 -4.15 -13.26
N GLY A 27 4.52 -4.00 -13.61
CA GLY A 27 4.91 -3.35 -14.86
C GLY A 27 5.08 -1.84 -14.72
N ILE A 28 5.50 -1.39 -13.55
CA ILE A 28 5.72 0.03 -13.28
C ILE A 28 7.13 0.22 -12.71
N ASP A 29 7.55 1.48 -12.61
CA ASP A 29 8.82 1.84 -12.01
C ASP A 29 8.78 1.68 -10.49
N ARG A 30 9.93 1.31 -9.92
CA ARG A 30 10.07 1.29 -8.47
C ARG A 30 9.75 2.65 -7.85
N LYS A 31 10.13 3.73 -8.56
CA LYS A 31 9.84 5.08 -8.08
C LYS A 31 8.34 5.32 -7.94
N THR A 32 7.56 4.72 -8.83
CA THR A 32 6.11 4.85 -8.76
C THR A 32 5.58 4.23 -7.47
N ILE A 33 6.13 3.09 -7.08
CA ILE A 33 5.74 2.47 -5.81
C ILE A 33 6.09 3.40 -4.66
N SER A 34 7.33 3.92 -4.63
CA SER A 34 7.76 4.82 -3.57
C SER A 34 6.86 6.04 -3.44
N ARG A 35 6.41 6.57 -4.57
CA ARG A 35 5.53 7.74 -4.57
C ARG A 35 4.13 7.41 -4.07
N ARG A 36 3.66 6.21 -4.35
CA ARG A 36 2.30 5.82 -3.96
C ARG A 36 2.19 5.30 -2.54
N LEU A 37 3.30 4.85 -1.96
CA LEU A 37 3.28 4.31 -0.61
C LEU A 37 2.71 5.27 0.43
N PRO A 38 3.08 6.56 0.46
CA PRO A 38 2.50 7.48 1.43
C PRO A 38 0.98 7.56 1.31
N HIS A 39 0.47 7.58 0.08
CA HIS A 39 -0.97 7.61 -0.15
C HIS A 39 -1.62 6.30 0.33
N ILE A 40 -0.98 5.18 0.05
CA ILE A 40 -1.50 3.87 0.45
C ILE A 40 -1.54 3.79 1.98
N TYR A 41 -0.47 4.20 2.65
CA TYR A 41 -0.41 4.16 4.11
C TYR A 41 -1.43 5.12 4.72
N ASN A 42 -1.63 6.31 4.12
CA ASN A 42 -2.63 7.24 4.62
C ASN A 42 -4.03 6.66 4.50
N THR A 43 -4.33 6.01 3.39
CA THR A 43 -5.63 5.39 3.20
C THR A 43 -5.83 4.25 4.18
N ALA A 44 -4.81 3.42 4.37
CA ALA A 44 -4.88 2.32 5.32
C ALA A 44 -5.06 2.84 6.74
N ARG A 45 -4.36 3.92 7.07
CA ARG A 45 -4.48 4.53 8.40
C ARG A 45 -5.88 5.09 8.64
N ARG A 46 -6.50 5.67 7.61
CA ARG A 46 -7.86 6.14 7.73
C ARG A 46 -8.83 5.02 8.05
N LEU A 47 -8.69 3.92 7.34
CA LEU A 47 -9.57 2.77 7.53
C LEU A 47 -9.33 2.16 8.91
N ALA A 48 -8.08 2.03 9.31
CA ALA A 48 -7.74 1.52 10.63
C ALA A 48 -8.12 2.51 11.72
N GLY A 49 -8.02 3.80 11.42
CA GLY A 49 -8.34 4.85 12.37
C GLY A 49 -9.78 4.81 12.86
N LYS A 50 -10.69 4.39 11.99
CA LYS A 50 -12.08 4.24 12.39
C LYS A 50 -12.22 3.19 13.48
N THR A 51 -11.52 2.07 13.31
CA THR A 51 -11.54 1.01 14.30
C THR A 51 -10.83 1.44 15.58
N ASP A 52 -9.72 2.14 15.42
CA ASP A 52 -8.96 2.60 16.58
C ASP A 52 -9.76 3.59 17.42
N LYS A 53 -10.53 4.45 16.77
CA LYS A 53 -11.37 5.39 17.49
C LYS A 53 -12.43 4.69 18.30
N GLU A 54 -12.94 3.59 17.78
CA GLU A 54 -13.93 2.81 18.51
C GLU A 54 -13.31 2.14 19.73
N LYS A 55 -12.03 1.79 19.64
CA LYS A 55 -11.33 1.14 20.74
C LYS A 55 -10.78 2.14 21.74
N ALA A 56 -10.52 3.35 21.30
CA ALA A 56 -9.94 4.35 22.19
C ALA A 56 -10.90 4.67 23.32
N PRO A 57 -10.37 4.78 24.51
CA PRO A 57 -11.19 5.11 25.68
C PRO A 57 -11.74 6.52 25.64
#